data_411746898c96f379755378b042e8240c
#
_entry.id   411746898c96f379755378b042e8240c
#
_cell.length_a   1.000
_cell.length_b   1.000
_cell.length_c   1.000
_cell.angle_alpha   90.00
_cell.angle_beta   90.00
_cell.angle_gamma   90.00
#
_symmetry.space_group_name_H-M   'P 1'
#
loop_
_entity.id
_entity.type
_entity.pdbx_description
1 polymer ?
#
loop_
_entity_poly.entity_id
_entity_poly.type
_entity_poly.pdbx_seq_one_letter_code
_entity_poly.pdbx_strand_id
1 'polypeptide(L)'
;MDGTDGRINFLQVYPTATRKNEKGEHVISEVGSFKQHISKLKMQFSLMNKELTDTELKEISSAIYDFYIHKGIYDPKKDENQNIVNLKNEEYPILSEFHDYIVDYIKEAKRNSDITQEKIRSFERILTTVK
;
A
#
# COMPACT_ATOMS: atom_id res chain seq x y z
N MET A 1 -22.21 -8.19 -11.89
CA MET A 1 -21.78 -7.81 -11.66
C MET A 1 -20.97 -7.89 -10.97
N ASP A 2 -20.94 -7.91 -10.65
CA ASP A 2 -20.48 -7.87 -9.99
C ASP A 2 -20.02 -7.14 -9.54
N GLY A 3 -19.89 -7.27 -9.26
CA GLY A 3 -19.66 -6.78 -8.79
C GLY A 3 -19.41 -6.26 -8.40
N THR A 4 -18.99 -7.05 -8.94
CA THR A 4 -19.29 -6.73 -8.41
C THR A 4 -19.56 -5.47 -8.25
N ASP A 5 -20.43 -5.10 -8.82
CA ASP A 5 -20.89 -3.91 -8.22
C ASP A 5 -20.21 -2.64 -8.66
N GLY A 6 -19.30 -2.66 -9.60
CA GLY A 6 -18.55 -1.50 -10.00
C GLY A 6 -17.73 -0.86 -8.90
N ARG A 7 -17.52 -1.55 -7.80
CA ARG A 7 -16.69 -1.03 -6.71
C ARG A 7 -15.24 -1.00 -7.11
N ILE A 8 -14.59 0.13 -6.84
CA ILE A 8 -13.16 0.26 -7.07
C ILE A 8 -12.43 -0.17 -5.81
N ASN A 9 -11.54 -1.13 -5.95
CA ASN A 9 -10.65 -1.51 -4.85
C ASN A 9 -9.42 -0.62 -4.92
N PHE A 10 -9.30 0.31 -3.98
CA PHE A 10 -8.18 1.23 -3.93
C PHE A 10 -6.83 0.54 -3.79
N LEU A 11 -6.81 -0.69 -3.31
CA LEU A 11 -5.58 -1.44 -3.09
C LEU A 11 -5.17 -2.30 -4.29
N GLN A 12 -5.95 -2.30 -5.35
CA GLN A 12 -5.61 -2.99 -6.59
C GLN A 12 -4.55 -2.20 -7.35
N VAL A 13 -3.51 -2.89 -7.79
CA VAL A 13 -2.41 -2.25 -8.52
C VAL A 13 -2.66 -2.38 -10.02
N TYR A 14 -2.69 -1.24 -10.70
CA TYR A 14 -2.89 -1.20 -12.15
C TYR A 14 -1.58 -0.95 -12.88
N PRO A 15 -1.44 -1.41 -14.13
CA PRO A 15 -0.23 -1.16 -14.92
C PRO A 15 -0.15 0.32 -15.33
N THR A 16 0.75 1.06 -14.69
CA THR A 16 0.89 2.51 -14.91
C THR A 16 2.29 2.91 -15.33
N ALA A 17 3.26 2.00 -15.28
CA ALA A 17 4.64 2.29 -15.62
C ALA A 17 5.18 1.25 -16.59
N THR A 18 6.11 1.66 -17.44
CA THR A 18 6.77 0.76 -18.38
C THR A 18 8.28 0.82 -18.17
N ARG A 19 8.97 -0.20 -18.68
CA ARG A 19 10.41 -0.27 -18.71
C ARG A 19 10.84 -0.90 -20.03
N LYS A 20 12.11 -0.79 -20.37
CA LYS A 20 12.64 -1.47 -21.54
C LYS A 20 13.21 -2.82 -21.12
N ASN A 21 12.86 -3.87 -21.87
CA ASN A 21 13.43 -5.19 -21.64
C ASN A 21 14.80 -5.29 -22.35
N GLU A 22 15.39 -6.48 -22.34
CA GLU A 22 16.69 -6.71 -22.94
C GLU A 22 16.72 -6.46 -24.45
N LYS A 23 15.56 -6.59 -25.10
CA LYS A 23 15.42 -6.36 -26.53
C LYS A 23 15.12 -4.89 -26.87
N GLY A 24 15.04 -4.03 -25.86
CA GLY A 24 14.70 -2.62 -26.05
C GLY A 24 13.21 -2.36 -26.22
N GLU A 25 12.38 -3.36 -26.03
CA GLU A 25 10.93 -3.22 -26.14
C GLU A 25 10.34 -2.66 -24.86
N HIS A 26 9.30 -1.83 -24.98
CA HIS A 26 8.58 -1.32 -23.81
C HIS A 26 7.63 -2.38 -23.28
N VAL A 27 7.82 -2.73 -22.03
CA VAL A 27 6.96 -3.68 -21.33
C VAL A 27 6.49 -3.07 -20.02
N ILE A 28 5.46 -3.64 -19.44
CA ILE A 28 4.94 -3.16 -18.15
C ILE A 28 5.99 -3.38 -17.07
N SER A 29 6.23 -2.36 -16.25
CA SER A 29 7.08 -2.49 -15.08
C SER A 29 6.21 -2.85 -13.88
N GLU A 30 6.43 -4.03 -13.32
CA GLU A 30 5.70 -4.46 -12.13
C GLU A 30 6.08 -3.58 -10.93
N VAL A 31 7.36 -3.40 -10.72
CA VAL A 31 7.86 -2.60 -9.58
C VAL A 31 7.53 -1.13 -9.75
N GLY A 32 7.70 -0.58 -10.95
CA GLY A 32 7.38 0.82 -11.22
C GLY A 32 5.91 1.11 -11.03
N SER A 33 5.04 0.22 -11.51
CA SER A 33 3.59 0.37 -11.33
C SER A 33 3.23 0.30 -9.85
N PHE A 34 3.85 -0.62 -9.10
CA PHE A 34 3.61 -0.74 -7.68
C PHE A 34 4.02 0.55 -6.94
N LYS A 35 5.19 1.09 -7.23
CA LYS A 35 5.66 2.31 -6.57
C LYS A 35 4.78 3.51 -6.89
N GLN A 36 4.30 3.61 -8.13
CA GLN A 36 3.35 4.67 -8.49
C GLN A 36 2.03 4.50 -7.76
N HIS A 37 1.59 3.26 -7.57
CA HIS A 37 0.39 2.96 -6.82
C HIS A 37 0.50 3.44 -5.37
N ILE A 38 1.64 3.17 -4.73
CA ILE A 38 1.89 3.63 -3.34
C ILE A 38 1.82 5.16 -3.27
N SER A 39 2.43 5.86 -4.22
CA SER A 39 2.40 7.32 -4.27
C SER A 39 0.98 7.85 -4.45
N LYS A 40 0.19 7.18 -5.28
CA LYS A 40 -1.21 7.55 -5.52
C LYS A 40 -2.05 7.37 -4.25
N LEU A 41 -1.82 6.26 -3.53
CA LEU A 41 -2.53 6.02 -2.27
C LEU A 41 -2.17 7.09 -1.23
N LYS A 42 -0.91 7.46 -1.15
CA LYS A 42 -0.46 8.52 -0.26
C LYS A 42 -1.20 9.82 -0.55
N MET A 43 -1.33 10.16 -1.83
CA MET A 43 -2.07 11.36 -2.23
C MET A 43 -3.53 11.27 -1.83
N GLN A 44 -4.16 10.10 -2.04
CA GLN A 44 -5.55 9.90 -1.67
C GLN A 44 -5.77 10.07 -0.16
N PHE A 45 -4.86 9.55 0.66
CA PHE A 45 -4.95 9.73 2.10
C PHE A 45 -4.82 11.21 2.48
N SER A 46 -3.95 11.96 1.82
CA SER A 46 -3.81 13.39 2.08
C SER A 46 -5.08 14.16 1.73
N LEU A 47 -5.83 13.71 0.72
CA LEU A 47 -7.10 14.32 0.36
C LEU A 47 -8.20 13.94 1.33
N MET A 48 -8.15 12.73 1.87
CA MET A 48 -9.14 12.25 2.84
C MET A 48 -8.99 12.92 4.20
N ASN A 49 -7.77 13.27 4.56
CA ASN A 49 -7.50 13.92 5.84
C ASN A 49 -6.39 14.95 5.67
N LYS A 50 -6.79 16.20 5.52
CA LYS A 50 -5.85 17.30 5.27
C LYS A 50 -5.01 17.67 6.48
N GLU A 51 -5.34 17.12 7.64
CA GLU A 51 -4.57 17.37 8.86
C GLU A 51 -3.33 16.48 8.96
N LEU A 52 -3.21 15.47 8.09
CA LEU A 52 -2.04 14.60 8.09
C LEU A 52 -0.79 15.38 7.69
N THR A 53 0.26 15.25 8.49
CA THR A 53 1.54 15.88 8.21
C THR A 53 2.33 15.09 7.18
N ASP A 54 3.36 15.70 6.61
CA ASP A 54 4.24 15.01 5.68
C ASP A 54 4.90 13.79 6.31
N THR A 55 5.26 13.88 7.58
CA THR A 55 5.83 12.74 8.32
C THR A 55 4.81 11.61 8.42
N GLU A 56 3.56 11.94 8.74
CA GLU A 56 2.50 10.95 8.83
C GLU A 56 2.20 10.30 7.49
N LEU A 57 2.24 11.09 6.40
CA LEU A 57 2.04 10.55 5.06
C LEU A 57 3.17 9.59 4.66
N LYS A 58 4.40 9.88 5.06
CA LYS A 58 5.51 8.97 4.83
C LYS A 58 5.32 7.66 5.59
N GLU A 59 4.83 7.74 6.81
CA GLU A 59 4.56 6.56 7.62
C GLU A 59 3.45 5.71 7.02
N ILE A 60 2.41 6.35 6.48
CA ILE A 60 1.34 5.64 5.75
C ILE A 60 1.93 4.89 4.56
N SER A 61 2.79 5.57 3.78
CA SER A 61 3.42 4.95 2.62
C SER A 61 4.24 3.73 3.02
N SER A 62 5.02 3.85 4.08
CA SER A 62 5.83 2.74 4.57
C SER A 62 4.97 1.60 5.08
N ALA A 63 3.88 1.91 5.77
CA ALA A 63 2.97 0.90 6.29
C ALA A 63 2.28 0.15 5.16
N ILE A 64 1.86 0.85 4.12
CA ILE A 64 1.22 0.22 2.95
C ILE A 64 2.22 -0.68 2.24
N TYR A 65 3.44 -0.21 2.05
CA TYR A 65 4.52 -0.96 1.43
C TYR A 65 4.75 -2.28 2.18
N ASP A 66 4.90 -2.19 3.51
CA ASP A 66 5.09 -3.36 4.35
C ASP A 66 3.89 -4.29 4.33
N PHE A 67 2.69 -3.72 4.25
CA PHE A 67 1.46 -4.50 4.16
C PHE A 67 1.44 -5.37 2.91
N TYR A 68 1.83 -4.82 1.77
CA TYR A 68 1.89 -5.60 0.52
C TYR A 68 2.94 -6.69 0.60
N ILE A 69 4.06 -6.43 1.27
CA ILE A 69 5.08 -7.46 1.49
C ILE A 69 4.51 -8.56 2.37
N HIS A 70 3.84 -8.18 3.45
CA HIS A 70 3.22 -9.13 4.37
C HIS A 70 2.17 -9.99 3.68
N LYS A 71 1.42 -9.43 2.77
CA LYS A 71 0.38 -10.16 2.01
C LYS A 71 0.99 -11.04 0.90
N GLY A 72 2.28 -10.94 0.67
CA GLY A 72 2.94 -11.74 -0.36
C GLY A 72 2.76 -11.23 -1.77
N ILE A 73 2.27 -10.01 -1.94
CA ILE A 73 2.03 -9.43 -3.27
C ILE A 73 3.31 -8.83 -3.84
N TYR A 74 4.13 -8.23 -3.00
CA TYR A 74 5.39 -7.61 -3.41
C TYR A 74 6.56 -8.24 -2.67
N ASP A 75 7.62 -8.57 -3.42
CA ASP A 75 8.86 -9.08 -2.85
C ASP A 75 10.01 -8.23 -3.39
N PRO A 76 10.64 -7.42 -2.54
CA PRO A 76 11.72 -6.54 -3.00
C PRO A 76 12.92 -7.30 -3.57
N LYS A 77 13.08 -8.58 -3.24
CA LYS A 77 14.18 -9.40 -3.74
C LYS A 77 13.97 -9.89 -5.16
N LYS A 78 12.74 -9.94 -5.62
CA LYS A 78 12.40 -10.46 -6.95
C LYS A 78 12.47 -9.42 -8.06
N ASP A 79 12.51 -8.15 -7.70
CA ASP A 79 12.51 -7.03 -8.63
C ASP A 79 11.40 -7.21 -9.68
N GLU A 80 11.71 -7.22 -10.98
CA GLU A 80 10.68 -7.35 -12.01
C GLU A 80 10.22 -8.79 -12.23
N ASN A 81 10.85 -9.75 -11.60
CA ASN A 81 10.52 -11.17 -11.75
C ASN A 81 9.37 -11.57 -10.83
N GLN A 82 8.29 -10.81 -10.89
CA GLN A 82 7.10 -11.07 -10.08
C GLN A 82 5.87 -10.53 -10.78
N ASN A 83 4.72 -10.94 -10.30
CA ASN A 83 3.45 -10.56 -10.89
C ASN A 83 2.67 -9.73 -9.86
N ILE A 84 2.53 -8.45 -10.11
CA ILE A 84 1.85 -7.52 -9.20
C ILE A 84 0.59 -6.94 -9.85
N VAL A 85 0.68 -6.56 -11.13
CA VAL A 85 -0.41 -5.84 -11.81
C VAL A 85 -1.42 -6.74 -12.48
N ASN A 86 -1.14 -8.03 -12.60
CA ASN A 86 -2.01 -8.98 -13.30
C ASN A 86 -2.65 -10.01 -12.39
N LEU A 87 -2.77 -9.69 -11.12
CA LEU A 87 -3.44 -10.57 -10.16
C LEU A 87 -4.95 -10.48 -10.35
N LYS A 88 -5.65 -11.52 -9.93
CA LYS A 88 -7.11 -11.49 -9.92
C LYS A 88 -7.60 -10.51 -8.86
N ASN A 89 -8.78 -9.94 -9.06
CA ASN A 89 -9.33 -8.95 -8.14
C ASN A 89 -9.35 -9.45 -6.70
N GLU A 90 -9.72 -10.71 -6.49
CA GLU A 90 -9.81 -11.30 -5.16
C GLU A 90 -8.45 -11.57 -4.52
N GLU A 91 -7.37 -11.49 -5.29
CA GLU A 91 -6.03 -11.67 -4.76
C GLU A 91 -5.47 -10.40 -4.15
N TYR A 92 -6.05 -9.24 -4.48
CA TYR A 92 -5.64 -7.99 -3.87
C TYR A 92 -6.31 -7.80 -2.52
N PRO A 93 -5.61 -7.16 -1.56
CA PRO A 93 -6.21 -6.89 -0.27
C PRO A 93 -7.29 -5.82 -0.38
N ILE A 94 -8.10 -5.69 0.66
CA ILE A 94 -9.12 -4.65 0.76
C ILE A 94 -8.77 -3.73 1.93
N LEU A 95 -9.40 -2.56 1.98
CA LEU A 95 -9.09 -1.58 3.01
C LEU A 95 -9.32 -2.10 4.43
N SER A 96 -10.32 -2.96 4.64
CA SER A 96 -10.54 -3.52 5.97
C SER A 96 -9.38 -4.39 6.43
N GLU A 97 -8.71 -5.07 5.50
CA GLU A 97 -7.52 -5.85 5.84
C GLU A 97 -6.36 -4.95 6.23
N PHE A 98 -6.21 -3.83 5.54
CA PHE A 98 -5.19 -2.84 5.89
C PHE A 98 -5.48 -2.23 7.26
N HIS A 99 -6.76 -1.93 7.53
CA HIS A 99 -7.20 -1.44 8.83
C HIS A 99 -6.78 -2.41 9.94
N ASP A 100 -7.06 -3.70 9.74
CA ASP A 100 -6.70 -4.73 10.73
C ASP A 100 -5.19 -4.83 10.91
N TYR A 101 -4.45 -4.71 9.82
CA TYR A 101 -2.99 -4.73 9.87
C TYR A 101 -2.46 -3.57 10.73
N ILE A 102 -3.02 -2.38 10.58
CA ILE A 102 -2.61 -1.21 11.36
C ILE A 102 -2.99 -1.38 12.84
N VAL A 103 -4.17 -1.94 13.11
CA VAL A 103 -4.58 -2.23 14.49
C VAL A 103 -3.55 -3.15 15.17
N ASP A 104 -3.16 -4.22 14.47
CA ASP A 104 -2.17 -5.17 15.01
C ASP A 104 -0.82 -4.51 15.19
N TYR A 105 -0.43 -3.66 14.23
CA TYR A 105 0.82 -2.91 14.33
C TYR A 105 0.85 -2.04 15.58
N ILE A 106 -0.25 -1.34 15.85
CA ILE A 106 -0.35 -0.46 17.02
C ILE A 106 -0.24 -1.29 18.31
N LYS A 107 -0.89 -2.45 18.35
CA LYS A 107 -0.82 -3.33 19.53
C LYS A 107 0.61 -3.79 19.81
N GLU A 108 1.32 -4.19 18.76
CA GLU A 108 2.72 -4.60 18.90
C GLU A 108 3.61 -3.42 19.30
N ALA A 109 3.34 -2.25 18.74
CA ALA A 109 4.10 -1.04 19.05
C ALA A 109 3.97 -0.66 20.52
N LYS A 110 2.78 -0.81 21.08
CA LYS A 110 2.54 -0.49 22.49
C LYS A 110 3.26 -1.43 23.44
N ARG A 111 3.56 -2.65 22.99
CA ARG A 111 4.32 -3.63 23.77
C ARG A 111 5.82 -3.41 23.63
N ASN A 112 6.24 -2.74 22.60
CA ASN A 112 7.65 -2.58 22.26
C ASN A 112 8.13 -1.18 22.67
N SER A 113 9.00 -1.13 23.67
CA SER A 113 9.51 0.13 24.20
C SER A 113 10.41 0.87 23.23
N ASP A 114 10.85 0.23 22.15
CA ASP A 114 11.71 0.86 21.15
C ASP A 114 10.93 1.76 20.21
N ILE A 115 9.60 1.69 20.23
CA ILE A 115 8.77 2.49 19.34
C ILE A 115 8.25 3.70 20.12
N THR A 116 8.44 4.89 19.54
CA THR A 116 8.08 6.14 20.21
C THR A 116 6.57 6.33 20.28
N GLN A 117 6.12 7.06 21.31
CA GLN A 117 4.71 7.39 21.48
C GLN A 117 4.20 8.23 20.31
N GLU A 118 5.06 9.06 19.76
CA GLU A 118 4.72 9.90 18.61
C GLU A 118 4.35 9.03 17.40
N LYS A 119 5.14 7.99 17.15
CA LYS A 119 4.85 7.09 16.03
C LYS A 119 3.55 6.33 16.25
N ILE A 120 3.27 5.91 17.47
CA ILE A 120 2.00 5.25 17.80
C ILE A 120 0.83 6.19 17.52
N ARG A 121 0.92 7.44 17.91
CA ARG A 121 -0.13 8.43 17.64
C ARG A 121 -0.35 8.64 16.15
N SER A 122 0.75 8.67 15.38
CA SER A 122 0.66 8.78 13.92
C SER A 122 -0.17 7.64 13.33
N PHE A 123 0.09 6.42 13.77
CA PHE A 123 -0.65 5.26 13.27
C PHE A 123 -2.11 5.26 13.72
N GLU A 124 -2.39 5.76 14.93
CA GLU A 124 -3.77 5.91 15.38
C GLU A 124 -4.54 6.91 14.51
N ARG A 125 -3.88 7.98 14.07
CA ARG A 125 -4.50 8.94 13.15
C ARG A 125 -4.72 8.33 11.77
N ILE A 126 -3.76 7.52 11.30
CA ILE A 126 -3.91 6.78 10.06
C ILE A 126 -5.13 5.86 10.14
N LEU A 127 -5.26 5.15 11.25
CA LEU A 127 -6.39 4.24 11.46
C LEU A 127 -7.72 4.96 11.36
N THR A 128 -7.81 6.17 11.92
CA THR A 128 -9.01 6.98 11.82
C THR A 128 -9.32 7.35 10.38
N THR A 129 -8.29 7.61 9.59
CA THR A 129 -8.43 8.01 8.19
C THR A 129 -8.94 6.87 7.31
N VAL A 130 -8.51 5.62 7.57
CA VAL A 130 -8.86 4.48 6.71
C VAL A 130 -10.12 3.73 7.17
N LYS A 131 -10.81 4.27 8.07
CA LYS A 131 -12.04 3.67 8.59
C LYS A 131 -13.14 3.51 7.55
#